data_6d0fd02024bf474e6dc7ad3821a7ccdc
#
_entry.id   6d0fd02024bf474e6dc7ad3821a7ccdc
#
_cell.length_a   1.000
_cell.length_b   1.000
_cell.length_c   1.000
_cell.angle_alpha   90.00
_cell.angle_beta   90.00
_cell.angle_gamma   90.00
#
_symmetry.space_group_name_H-M   'P 1'
#
loop_
_entity.id
_entity.type
_entity.pdbx_description
1 polymer ?
#
loop_
_entity_poly.entity_id
_entity_poly.type
_entity_poly.pdbx_seq_one_letter_code
_entity_poly.pdbx_strand_id
1 'polypeptide(L)'
;MQAYWFAAEDPDKSRMLGLVPWVYLNLENEKKRWVEEYATFLHDPQVTPHYRAEGKWNKFCRQCHATGVQPRQDTMDTRLAELGIACESCHGPGEEHVRIHRDPSLRYKKYLDTKGRDTTIVNPNTLPPKESSQVCGQCHSIWMSTPEEGKKELEGGFTYRAGDDLSSTRQVIHGADMDTPEKRIGLTKATGRNFLDDRYWSDGMIRIAGREYSGLVDSPCYTHGNPDKKTMGCMSCHTMHKKKGSAESIKEWRDDQLGEGMRGNKACLQCHEDMSAKVPEHTHHQAGSSGSLCYNCHMPHTTYGLLKGIRSHTISSPSVQESLQTGRPNACNACHLDKTLQWTAGHLESWYGIGPPTLTPPQQKIAASILWILGGDAGQRGLTAWAMGWKPAQEISKTGWMAPFLAPLMQQDPYPAVRYIAQHSLRTNPGFRFIEYDYMAHPNQRLAILGKIHDIWKRNKLPAASRKGSLLMDPSGNLAQNVWQALLKTRNNRRVNLEE
;
A
#
# COMPACT_ATOMS: atom_id res chain seq x y z
N MET A 1 9.83 7.15 8.31
CA MET A 1 10.71 7.67 7.25
C MET A 1 10.57 9.18 7.21
N GLN A 2 11.61 9.92 6.86
CA GLN A 2 11.56 11.38 6.72
C GLN A 2 12.19 11.72 5.37
N ALA A 3 11.52 12.54 4.59
CA ALA A 3 12.03 13.10 3.34
C ALA A 3 12.37 14.57 3.57
N TYR A 4 13.47 15.03 2.97
CA TYR A 4 13.91 16.41 3.08
C TYR A 4 13.92 17.07 1.71
N TRP A 5 13.48 18.32 1.68
CA TRP A 5 13.40 19.14 0.50
C TRP A 5 14.41 20.27 0.60
N PHE A 6 15.14 20.53 -0.48
CA PHE A 6 16.03 21.67 -0.54
C PHE A 6 15.60 22.61 -1.67
N ALA A 7 15.83 23.90 -1.45
CA ALA A 7 15.72 24.87 -2.52
C ALA A 7 16.76 24.51 -3.59
N ALA A 8 16.31 24.22 -4.80
CA ALA A 8 17.20 24.26 -5.96
C ALA A 8 17.39 25.74 -6.30
N GLU A 9 18.60 26.25 -6.19
CA GLU A 9 18.93 27.55 -6.77
C GLU A 9 18.88 27.40 -8.31
N ASP A 10 17.79 27.86 -8.89
CA ASP A 10 17.73 28.13 -10.32
C ASP A 10 18.19 29.59 -10.48
N PRO A 11 19.30 29.83 -11.24
CA PRO A 11 19.79 31.19 -11.48
C PRO A 11 18.72 32.12 -12.07
N ASP A 12 17.78 31.58 -12.82
CA ASP A 12 16.72 32.33 -13.48
C ASP A 12 15.39 32.36 -12.72
N LYS A 13 15.22 31.49 -11.69
CA LYS A 13 13.97 31.34 -10.94
C LYS A 13 14.24 30.99 -9.47
N SER A 14 14.55 31.95 -8.71
CA SER A 14 15.19 31.89 -7.39
C SER A 14 14.49 31.10 -6.27
N ARG A 15 13.31 30.47 -6.47
CA ARG A 15 12.57 29.79 -5.39
C ARG A 15 11.81 28.54 -5.80
N MET A 16 12.22 27.89 -6.88
CA MET A 16 11.73 26.56 -7.20
C MET A 16 12.37 25.53 -6.29
N LEU A 17 11.54 24.74 -5.60
CA LEU A 17 12.01 23.65 -4.77
C LEU A 17 11.97 22.33 -5.52
N GLY A 18 13.14 21.74 -5.72
CA GLY A 18 13.30 20.38 -6.20
C GLY A 18 13.25 19.36 -5.06
N LEU A 19 12.96 18.12 -5.39
CA LEU A 19 13.15 17.00 -4.47
C LEU A 19 14.63 16.63 -4.43
N VAL A 20 15.20 16.59 -3.24
CA VAL A 20 16.48 15.95 -3.04
C VAL A 20 16.29 14.44 -3.15
N PRO A 21 17.07 13.74 -3.99
CA PRO A 21 16.90 12.31 -4.21
C PRO A 21 17.42 11.45 -3.03
N TRP A 22 17.31 11.96 -1.82
CA TRP A 22 17.78 11.33 -0.60
C TRP A 22 16.66 11.30 0.45
N VAL A 23 16.54 10.16 1.11
CA VAL A 23 15.57 9.92 2.17
C VAL A 23 16.33 9.51 3.44
N TYR A 24 16.01 10.12 4.55
CA TYR A 24 16.50 9.68 5.85
C TYR A 24 15.65 8.54 6.36
N LEU A 25 16.20 7.34 6.39
CA LEU A 25 15.54 6.18 6.97
C LEU A 25 15.67 6.19 8.48
N ASN A 26 14.54 6.31 9.15
CA ASN A 26 14.39 6.17 10.58
C ASN A 26 13.42 5.03 10.86
N LEU A 27 13.86 3.80 10.59
CA LEU A 27 13.10 2.58 10.81
C LEU A 27 13.42 2.02 12.19
N GLU A 28 12.43 1.40 12.82
CA GLU A 28 12.61 0.77 14.13
C GLU A 28 13.57 -0.42 14.04
N ASN A 29 14.47 -0.51 15.00
CA ASN A 29 15.50 -1.56 15.10
C ASN A 29 16.49 -1.61 13.91
N GLU A 30 16.54 -0.56 13.09
CA GLU A 30 17.48 -0.42 11.98
C GLU A 30 18.44 0.75 12.22
N LYS A 31 19.64 0.66 11.62
CA LYS A 31 20.57 1.79 11.65
C LYS A 31 19.99 2.96 10.86
N LYS A 32 19.79 4.08 11.55
CA LYS A 32 19.36 5.32 10.90
C LYS A 32 20.39 5.77 9.89
N ARG A 33 19.96 6.07 8.66
CA ARG A 33 20.86 6.49 7.58
C ARG A 33 20.17 7.24 6.46
N TRP A 34 20.92 7.98 5.71
CA TRP A 34 20.52 8.50 4.42
C TRP A 34 20.64 7.41 3.36
N VAL A 35 19.64 7.31 2.50
CA VAL A 35 19.64 6.47 1.32
C VAL A 35 19.07 7.25 0.14
N GLU A 36 19.40 6.86 -1.06
CA GLU A 36 18.77 7.40 -2.25
C GLU A 36 17.28 6.99 -2.30
N GLU A 37 16.42 7.82 -2.88
CA GLU A 37 14.96 7.63 -2.93
C GLU A 37 14.59 6.26 -3.52
N TYR A 38 15.27 5.82 -4.59
CA TYR A 38 15.06 4.51 -5.19
C TYR A 38 15.36 3.33 -4.26
N ALA A 39 15.98 3.57 -3.14
CA ALA A 39 16.21 2.55 -2.13
C ALA A 39 14.97 2.27 -1.26
N THR A 40 13.93 3.10 -1.35
CA THR A 40 12.70 3.00 -0.56
C THR A 40 11.47 2.76 -1.42
N PHE A 41 11.47 3.29 -2.64
CA PHE A 41 10.43 3.04 -3.63
C PHE A 41 10.92 2.00 -4.65
N LEU A 42 10.00 1.44 -5.43
CA LEU A 42 10.37 0.58 -6.55
C LEU A 42 10.59 1.46 -7.79
N HIS A 43 11.67 2.21 -7.78
CA HIS A 43 12.13 2.94 -8.96
C HIS A 43 13.08 2.08 -9.78
N ASP A 44 12.98 2.17 -11.11
CA ASP A 44 13.92 1.52 -12.00
C ASP A 44 15.34 2.05 -11.76
N PRO A 45 16.25 1.23 -11.24
CA PRO A 45 17.60 1.67 -10.90
C PRO A 45 18.46 2.01 -12.12
N GLN A 46 18.00 1.71 -13.34
CA GLN A 46 18.69 2.06 -14.58
C GLN A 46 18.30 3.47 -15.06
N VAL A 47 17.18 3.99 -14.59
CA VAL A 47 16.84 5.39 -14.82
C VAL A 47 17.61 6.18 -13.79
N THR A 48 18.73 6.77 -14.20
CA THR A 48 19.37 7.80 -13.39
C THR A 48 18.32 8.83 -13.07
N PRO A 49 18.03 9.09 -11.80
CA PRO A 49 17.08 10.14 -11.46
C PRO A 49 17.70 11.46 -11.95
N HIS A 50 17.39 11.85 -13.16
CA HIS A 50 17.50 13.24 -13.56
C HIS A 50 16.40 13.99 -12.82
N TYR A 51 16.45 13.94 -11.49
CA TYR A 51 15.61 14.73 -10.61
C TYR A 51 16.05 16.19 -10.64
N ARG A 52 15.98 16.74 -11.82
CA ARG A 52 15.58 18.12 -11.96
C ARG A 52 14.07 18.15 -11.94
N ALA A 53 13.49 17.70 -10.85
CA ALA A 53 12.07 17.94 -10.58
C ALA A 53 11.94 19.37 -10.07
N GLU A 54 12.44 20.32 -10.86
CA GLU A 54 12.30 21.75 -10.64
C GLU A 54 10.83 22.08 -10.45
N GLY A 55 10.51 22.63 -9.29
CA GLY A 55 9.14 22.93 -8.92
C GLY A 55 8.25 21.73 -8.63
N LYS A 56 8.77 20.51 -8.47
CA LYS A 56 7.94 19.34 -8.08
C LYS A 56 7.24 19.60 -6.76
N TRP A 57 7.94 20.18 -5.78
CA TRP A 57 7.33 20.63 -4.54
C TRP A 57 6.22 21.64 -4.79
N ASN A 58 6.49 22.68 -5.54
CA ASN A 58 5.56 23.79 -5.78
C ASN A 58 4.32 23.40 -6.60
N LYS A 59 4.42 22.34 -7.40
CA LYS A 59 3.32 21.87 -8.26
C LYS A 59 2.54 20.70 -7.69
N PHE A 60 3.22 19.76 -7.00
CA PHE A 60 2.62 18.49 -6.62
C PHE A 60 2.69 18.24 -5.11
N CYS A 61 3.88 18.17 -4.52
CA CYS A 61 4.04 17.61 -3.19
C CYS A 61 3.38 18.43 -2.08
N ARG A 62 3.43 19.77 -2.19
CA ARG A 62 2.77 20.69 -1.24
C ARG A 62 1.28 20.42 -1.10
N GLN A 63 0.69 19.80 -2.10
CA GLN A 63 -0.75 19.53 -2.15
C GLN A 63 -1.21 18.60 -1.03
N CYS A 64 -0.36 17.66 -0.66
CA CYS A 64 -0.63 16.67 0.38
C CYS A 64 0.31 16.80 1.59
N HIS A 65 1.44 17.50 1.43
CA HIS A 65 2.48 17.59 2.45
C HIS A 65 2.61 18.96 3.12
N ALA A 66 1.62 19.83 2.93
CA ALA A 66 1.54 21.14 3.58
C ALA A 66 0.08 21.55 3.82
N THR A 67 -0.14 22.44 4.78
CA THR A 67 -1.45 22.99 5.15
C THR A 67 -1.50 24.48 4.89
N GLY A 68 -2.63 24.99 4.40
CA GLY A 68 -2.85 26.42 4.16
C GLY A 68 -1.92 27.00 3.09
N VAL A 69 -1.76 26.26 2.00
CA VAL A 69 -0.81 26.57 0.92
C VAL A 69 -1.30 27.71 0.06
N GLN A 70 -0.48 28.73 -0.13
CA GLN A 70 -0.68 29.85 -1.04
C GLN A 70 0.51 29.96 -1.99
N PRO A 71 0.34 29.70 -3.27
CA PRO A 71 1.39 29.87 -4.26
C PRO A 71 1.67 31.34 -4.52
N ARG A 72 2.90 31.66 -4.88
CA ARG A 72 3.31 32.95 -5.41
C ARG A 72 3.86 32.71 -6.80
N GLN A 73 3.06 33.06 -7.80
CA GLN A 73 3.36 32.70 -9.18
C GLN A 73 4.61 33.35 -9.74
N ASP A 74 4.83 34.61 -9.40
CA ASP A 74 5.94 35.42 -9.87
C ASP A 74 7.32 34.87 -9.50
N THR A 75 7.38 34.23 -8.31
CA THR A 75 8.63 33.69 -7.77
C THR A 75 8.66 32.17 -7.65
N MET A 76 7.57 31.50 -8.03
CA MET A 76 7.36 30.07 -7.74
C MET A 76 7.52 29.70 -6.26
N ASP A 77 7.51 30.70 -5.39
CA ASP A 77 7.57 30.52 -3.94
C ASP A 77 6.25 29.96 -3.41
N THR A 78 6.29 29.27 -2.29
CA THR A 78 5.12 28.73 -1.63
C THR A 78 5.05 29.27 -0.21
N ARG A 79 4.05 30.11 0.08
CA ARG A 79 3.66 30.42 1.44
C ARG A 79 2.78 29.29 1.96
N LEU A 80 3.02 28.85 3.17
CA LEU A 80 2.20 27.85 3.84
C LEU A 80 2.00 28.20 5.30
N ALA A 81 0.89 27.74 5.87
CA ALA A 81 0.64 27.90 7.30
C ALA A 81 1.49 26.91 8.10
N GLU A 82 1.51 25.64 7.68
CA GLU A 82 2.27 24.59 8.34
C GLU A 82 2.85 23.60 7.33
N LEU A 83 4.05 23.06 7.63
CA LEU A 83 4.61 21.89 6.95
C LEU A 83 3.94 20.63 7.49
N GLY A 84 3.47 19.77 6.58
CA GLY A 84 2.74 18.55 6.92
C GLY A 84 1.23 18.79 7.07
N ILE A 85 0.56 17.75 7.56
CA ILE A 85 -0.88 17.73 7.74
C ILE A 85 -1.23 18.27 9.13
N ALA A 86 -1.89 19.43 9.16
CA ALA A 86 -2.38 20.07 10.38
C ALA A 86 -3.92 20.05 10.43
N CYS A 87 -4.48 20.59 11.50
CA CYS A 87 -5.92 20.57 11.77
C CYS A 87 -6.78 21.04 10.58
N GLU A 88 -6.39 22.14 9.95
CA GLU A 88 -7.14 22.75 8.86
C GLU A 88 -7.15 21.92 7.56
N SER A 89 -6.23 20.96 7.39
CA SER A 89 -6.28 20.04 6.24
C SER A 89 -7.52 19.14 6.26
N CYS A 90 -8.03 18.83 7.44
CA CYS A 90 -9.19 17.96 7.62
C CYS A 90 -10.43 18.72 8.05
N HIS A 91 -10.26 19.83 8.79
CA HIS A 91 -11.34 20.60 9.38
C HIS A 91 -11.71 21.88 8.61
N GLY A 92 -10.91 22.24 7.60
CA GLY A 92 -11.04 23.51 6.90
C GLY A 92 -10.52 24.71 7.70
N PRO A 93 -10.62 25.94 7.16
CA PRO A 93 -10.08 27.14 7.78
C PRO A 93 -10.66 27.38 9.17
N GLY A 94 -9.79 27.57 10.17
CA GLY A 94 -10.16 27.66 11.58
C GLY A 94 -10.27 29.09 12.14
N GLU A 95 -10.03 30.12 11.35
CA GLU A 95 -10.00 31.52 11.85
C GLU A 95 -11.30 31.93 12.53
N GLU A 96 -12.44 31.73 11.88
CA GLU A 96 -13.75 32.06 12.43
C GLU A 96 -14.09 31.22 13.65
N HIS A 97 -13.76 29.94 13.63
CA HIS A 97 -13.89 29.04 14.78
C HIS A 97 -13.12 29.60 15.99
N VAL A 98 -11.86 29.93 15.83
CA VAL A 98 -11.02 30.48 16.88
C VAL A 98 -11.57 31.81 17.40
N ARG A 99 -11.98 32.70 16.50
CA ARG A 99 -12.54 34.01 16.84
C ARG A 99 -13.80 33.90 17.74
N ILE A 100 -14.75 33.05 17.35
CA ILE A 100 -15.98 32.81 18.11
C ILE A 100 -15.71 32.14 19.44
N HIS A 101 -14.86 31.11 19.46
CA HIS A 101 -14.61 30.30 20.65
C HIS A 101 -13.67 30.95 21.67
N ARG A 102 -12.95 32.01 21.29
CA ARG A 102 -12.17 32.82 22.22
C ARG A 102 -13.07 33.76 23.06
N ASP A 103 -14.20 34.19 22.53
CA ASP A 103 -15.19 35.00 23.27
C ASP A 103 -16.24 34.07 23.91
N PRO A 104 -16.30 33.97 25.26
CA PRO A 104 -17.27 33.13 25.94
C PRO A 104 -18.74 33.44 25.57
N SER A 105 -19.09 34.70 25.37
CA SER A 105 -20.46 35.09 25.05
C SER A 105 -20.86 34.62 23.65
N LEU A 106 -19.99 34.80 22.67
CA LEU A 106 -20.19 34.29 21.30
C LEU A 106 -20.24 32.78 21.25
N ARG A 107 -19.33 32.10 21.99
CA ARG A 107 -19.29 30.67 22.10
C ARG A 107 -20.60 30.07 22.65
N TYR A 108 -21.10 30.58 23.76
CA TYR A 108 -22.35 30.10 24.34
C TYR A 108 -23.57 30.44 23.48
N LYS A 109 -23.62 31.63 22.90
CA LYS A 109 -24.66 31.99 21.94
C LYS A 109 -24.68 31.01 20.77
N LYS A 110 -23.53 30.78 20.13
CA LYS A 110 -23.40 29.85 19.01
C LYS A 110 -23.85 28.44 19.38
N TYR A 111 -23.43 27.93 20.56
CA TYR A 111 -23.82 26.62 21.04
C TYR A 111 -25.37 26.49 21.19
N LEU A 112 -26.02 27.49 21.73
CA LEU A 112 -27.48 27.52 21.89
C LEU A 112 -28.21 27.64 20.54
N ASP A 113 -27.76 28.52 19.66
CA ASP A 113 -28.36 28.75 18.34
C ASP A 113 -28.28 27.51 17.42
N THR A 114 -27.21 26.75 17.53
CA THR A 114 -26.94 25.59 16.65
C THR A 114 -27.26 24.22 17.29
N LYS A 115 -27.90 24.23 18.46
CA LYS A 115 -28.19 23.02 19.26
C LYS A 115 -26.92 22.16 19.50
N GLY A 116 -25.82 22.85 19.77
CA GLY A 116 -24.54 22.21 20.05
C GLY A 116 -23.68 21.86 18.81
N ARG A 117 -24.21 22.06 17.58
CA ARG A 117 -23.41 21.83 16.36
C ARG A 117 -22.62 23.11 16.02
N ASP A 118 -21.30 22.99 15.94
CA ASP A 118 -20.45 24.06 15.43
C ASP A 118 -20.46 24.07 13.89
N THR A 119 -20.85 25.23 13.35
CA THR A 119 -20.91 25.45 11.89
C THR A 119 -19.75 26.31 11.39
N THR A 120 -18.83 26.71 12.27
CA THR A 120 -17.66 27.52 11.92
C THR A 120 -16.45 26.69 11.52
N ILE A 121 -16.55 25.38 11.70
CA ILE A 121 -15.51 24.40 11.32
C ILE A 121 -16.18 23.08 10.95
N VAL A 122 -15.57 22.33 10.08
CA VAL A 122 -16.08 21.02 9.68
C VAL A 122 -15.54 19.94 10.61
N ASN A 123 -16.41 19.05 11.08
CA ASN A 123 -16.00 17.81 11.71
C ASN A 123 -16.29 16.65 10.75
N PRO A 124 -15.27 16.06 10.11
CA PRO A 124 -15.47 15.00 9.14
C PRO A 124 -16.28 13.81 9.65
N ASN A 125 -16.21 13.52 10.96
CA ASN A 125 -16.97 12.43 11.56
C ASN A 125 -18.50 12.67 11.62
N THR A 126 -18.94 13.92 11.40
CA THR A 126 -20.36 14.28 11.36
C THR A 126 -20.91 14.42 9.95
N LEU A 127 -20.07 14.28 8.94
CA LEU A 127 -20.46 14.25 7.54
C LEU A 127 -21.00 12.86 7.16
N PRO A 128 -21.85 12.79 6.13
CA PRO A 128 -22.16 11.51 5.50
C PRO A 128 -20.88 10.75 5.09
N PRO A 129 -20.87 9.41 5.10
CA PRO A 129 -19.64 8.62 4.90
C PRO A 129 -18.87 8.93 3.62
N LYS A 130 -19.57 9.26 2.53
CA LYS A 130 -18.93 9.62 1.25
C LYS A 130 -18.19 10.94 1.32
N GLU A 131 -18.86 11.99 1.79
CA GLU A 131 -18.31 13.32 1.97
C GLU A 131 -17.17 13.32 3.01
N SER A 132 -17.35 12.57 4.10
CA SER A 132 -16.29 12.35 5.10
C SER A 132 -15.05 11.73 4.47
N SER A 133 -15.24 10.75 3.59
CA SER A 133 -14.13 10.07 2.92
C SER A 133 -13.42 10.96 1.90
N GLN A 134 -14.12 11.89 1.28
CA GLN A 134 -13.54 12.86 0.34
C GLN A 134 -12.50 13.77 1.01
N VAL A 135 -12.65 14.03 2.32
CA VAL A 135 -11.63 14.75 3.10
C VAL A 135 -10.30 14.01 3.10
N CYS A 136 -10.32 12.69 3.16
CA CYS A 136 -9.11 11.86 3.01
C CYS A 136 -8.67 11.79 1.54
N GLY A 137 -9.65 11.68 0.64
CA GLY A 137 -9.46 11.55 -0.81
C GLY A 137 -8.68 12.70 -1.44
N GLN A 138 -8.72 13.90 -0.86
CA GLN A 138 -7.93 15.04 -1.38
C GLN A 138 -6.43 14.73 -1.46
N CYS A 139 -5.92 13.83 -0.59
CA CYS A 139 -4.54 13.39 -0.56
C CYS A 139 -4.38 11.92 -0.92
N HIS A 140 -5.30 11.06 -0.45
CA HIS A 140 -5.23 9.60 -0.60
C HIS A 140 -5.89 9.07 -1.87
N SER A 141 -5.94 9.88 -2.94
CA SER A 141 -6.40 9.45 -4.27
C SER A 141 -5.37 9.69 -5.35
N ILE A 142 -5.52 8.97 -6.46
CA ILE A 142 -4.92 9.36 -7.73
C ILE A 142 -5.95 10.25 -8.42
N TRP A 143 -5.55 11.45 -8.81
CA TRP A 143 -6.45 12.43 -9.37
C TRP A 143 -5.78 13.31 -10.42
N MET A 144 -6.59 13.94 -11.22
CA MET A 144 -6.22 15.01 -12.15
C MET A 144 -7.05 16.24 -11.86
N SER A 145 -6.46 17.42 -11.92
CA SER A 145 -7.22 18.68 -11.96
C SER A 145 -7.81 18.89 -13.35
N THR A 146 -8.99 19.49 -13.42
CA THR A 146 -9.43 20.10 -14.67
C THR A 146 -8.46 21.23 -15.05
N PRO A 147 -8.34 21.60 -16.35
CA PRO A 147 -7.47 22.70 -16.74
C PRO A 147 -7.77 24.02 -15.99
N GLU A 148 -9.05 24.31 -15.76
CA GLU A 148 -9.46 25.52 -15.05
C GLU A 148 -9.06 25.45 -13.56
N GLU A 149 -9.30 24.33 -12.90
CA GLU A 149 -8.92 24.15 -11.49
C GLU A 149 -7.41 24.13 -11.32
N GLY A 150 -6.69 23.46 -12.24
CA GLY A 150 -5.23 23.49 -12.23
C GLY A 150 -4.65 24.90 -12.34
N LYS A 151 -5.29 25.78 -13.13
CA LYS A 151 -4.94 27.20 -13.18
C LYS A 151 -5.22 27.91 -11.86
N LYS A 152 -6.41 27.77 -11.29
CA LYS A 152 -6.77 28.34 -9.97
C LYS A 152 -5.83 27.86 -8.86
N GLU A 153 -5.47 26.58 -8.84
CA GLU A 153 -4.54 26.01 -7.86
C GLU A 153 -3.13 26.62 -7.98
N LEU A 154 -2.69 26.92 -9.19
CA LEU A 154 -1.42 27.61 -9.40
C LEU A 154 -1.49 29.09 -8.98
N GLU A 155 -2.66 29.72 -9.06
CA GLU A 155 -2.87 31.13 -8.73
C GLU A 155 -3.18 31.35 -7.24
N GLY A 156 -4.08 30.57 -6.67
CA GLY A 156 -4.65 30.80 -5.35
C GLY A 156 -4.44 29.65 -4.33
N GLY A 157 -3.84 28.56 -4.74
CA GLY A 157 -3.74 27.35 -3.93
C GLY A 157 -4.99 26.47 -4.06
N PHE A 158 -5.13 25.48 -3.14
CA PHE A 158 -6.24 24.56 -3.21
C PHE A 158 -7.58 25.20 -2.97
N THR A 159 -8.52 24.87 -3.85
CA THR A 159 -9.90 25.33 -3.77
C THR A 159 -10.79 24.41 -2.96
N TYR A 160 -10.49 23.10 -2.92
CA TYR A 160 -11.25 22.14 -2.10
C TYR A 160 -11.21 22.50 -0.61
N ARG A 161 -12.34 22.41 0.03
CA ARG A 161 -12.50 22.54 1.49
C ARG A 161 -13.22 21.31 2.04
N ALA A 162 -12.87 20.93 3.27
CA ALA A 162 -13.55 19.83 3.94
C ALA A 162 -15.06 20.04 3.97
N GLY A 163 -15.81 19.05 3.50
CA GLY A 163 -17.27 19.11 3.34
C GLY A 163 -17.78 19.50 1.96
N ASP A 164 -16.90 19.99 1.08
CA ASP A 164 -17.24 20.20 -0.33
C ASP A 164 -17.25 18.86 -1.09
N ASP A 165 -17.82 18.85 -2.28
CA ASP A 165 -17.68 17.74 -3.20
C ASP A 165 -16.30 17.78 -3.86
N LEU A 166 -15.47 16.76 -3.59
CA LEU A 166 -14.12 16.66 -4.14
C LEU A 166 -14.13 16.62 -5.68
N SER A 167 -15.18 16.07 -6.28
CA SER A 167 -15.30 15.98 -7.74
C SER A 167 -15.43 17.34 -8.42
N SER A 168 -15.82 18.38 -7.69
CA SER A 168 -15.88 19.76 -8.20
C SER A 168 -14.51 20.34 -8.51
N THR A 169 -13.45 19.82 -7.89
CA THR A 169 -12.08 20.32 -8.04
C THR A 169 -11.13 19.29 -8.64
N ARG A 170 -11.39 18.00 -8.46
CA ARG A 170 -10.50 16.91 -8.84
C ARG A 170 -11.24 15.74 -9.43
N GLN A 171 -10.80 15.29 -10.59
CA GLN A 171 -11.21 14.00 -11.15
C GLN A 171 -10.38 12.91 -10.49
N VAL A 172 -10.97 12.17 -9.55
CA VAL A 172 -10.34 10.97 -8.97
C VAL A 172 -10.33 9.88 -10.03
N ILE A 173 -9.17 9.25 -10.23
CA ILE A 173 -9.00 8.09 -11.11
C ILE A 173 -9.17 6.83 -10.28
N HIS A 174 -10.00 5.90 -10.72
CA HIS A 174 -10.24 4.64 -10.04
C HIS A 174 -10.50 3.50 -11.05
N GLY A 175 -10.71 2.26 -10.59
CA GLY A 175 -10.80 1.08 -11.43
C GLY A 175 -11.87 1.16 -12.51
N ALA A 176 -13.04 1.70 -12.19
CA ALA A 176 -14.13 1.87 -13.16
C ALA A 176 -13.78 2.78 -14.36
N ASP A 177 -12.80 3.67 -14.21
CA ASP A 177 -12.30 4.48 -15.31
C ASP A 177 -11.44 3.67 -16.29
N MET A 178 -11.07 2.46 -15.93
CA MET A 178 -10.21 1.56 -16.71
C MET A 178 -10.94 0.33 -17.24
N ASP A 179 -12.25 0.23 -17.03
CA ASP A 179 -13.08 -0.91 -17.42
C ASP A 179 -13.12 -1.17 -18.92
N THR A 180 -13.05 -0.10 -19.72
CA THR A 180 -13.12 -0.22 -21.17
C THR A 180 -11.81 0.20 -21.83
N PRO A 181 -11.48 -0.38 -23.01
CA PRO A 181 -10.30 0.02 -23.76
C PRO A 181 -10.27 1.52 -24.09
N GLU A 182 -11.42 2.11 -24.39
CA GLU A 182 -11.56 3.52 -24.76
C GLU A 182 -11.21 4.44 -23.57
N LYS A 183 -11.75 4.13 -22.36
CA LYS A 183 -11.42 4.88 -21.14
C LYS A 183 -9.95 4.75 -20.82
N ARG A 184 -9.40 3.53 -20.85
CA ARG A 184 -7.97 3.28 -20.59
C ARG A 184 -7.06 4.01 -21.57
N ILE A 185 -7.42 4.06 -22.87
CA ILE A 185 -6.70 4.83 -23.90
C ILE A 185 -6.76 6.32 -23.57
N GLY A 186 -7.92 6.83 -23.19
CA GLY A 186 -8.09 8.23 -22.80
C GLY A 186 -7.20 8.62 -21.63
N LEU A 187 -7.23 7.83 -20.55
CA LEU A 187 -6.37 8.03 -19.38
C LEU A 187 -4.89 7.89 -19.71
N THR A 188 -4.51 6.90 -20.54
CA THR A 188 -3.12 6.71 -20.97
C THR A 188 -2.60 7.92 -21.77
N LYS A 189 -3.44 8.52 -22.62
CA LYS A 189 -3.08 9.75 -23.33
C LYS A 189 -2.92 10.96 -22.41
N ALA A 190 -3.79 11.04 -21.38
CA ALA A 190 -3.77 12.17 -20.44
C ALA A 190 -2.63 12.07 -19.41
N THR A 191 -2.30 10.86 -18.96
CA THR A 191 -1.38 10.63 -17.83
C THR A 191 -0.03 10.02 -18.23
N GLY A 192 0.08 9.49 -19.45
CA GLY A 192 1.20 8.67 -19.88
C GLY A 192 1.03 7.19 -19.52
N ARG A 193 1.50 6.30 -20.42
CA ARG A 193 1.27 4.85 -20.29
C ARG A 193 1.81 4.26 -18.98
N ASN A 194 3.03 4.62 -18.63
CA ASN A 194 3.69 4.06 -17.45
C ASN A 194 2.99 4.51 -16.16
N PHE A 195 2.38 5.67 -16.14
CA PHE A 195 1.68 6.19 -14.98
C PHE A 195 0.57 5.24 -14.49
N LEU A 196 -0.27 4.73 -15.38
CA LEU A 196 -1.34 3.82 -15.03
C LEU A 196 -0.79 2.43 -14.65
N ASP A 197 0.10 1.88 -15.47
CA ASP A 197 0.67 0.53 -15.26
C ASP A 197 1.53 0.44 -13.99
N ASP A 198 2.05 1.56 -13.52
CA ASP A 198 2.82 1.65 -12.29
C ASP A 198 1.93 1.83 -11.05
N ARG A 199 0.72 2.37 -11.19
CA ARG A 199 -0.16 2.68 -10.05
C ARG A 199 -1.32 1.72 -9.86
N TYR A 200 -1.67 0.97 -10.90
CA TYR A 200 -2.79 0.03 -10.88
C TYR A 200 -2.36 -1.36 -11.36
N TRP A 201 -2.98 -2.38 -10.80
CA TRP A 201 -3.08 -3.67 -11.46
C TRP A 201 -3.97 -3.51 -12.70
N SER A 202 -3.90 -4.47 -13.63
CA SER A 202 -4.64 -4.32 -14.90
C SER A 202 -6.16 -4.34 -14.77
N ASP A 203 -6.68 -4.78 -13.62
CA ASP A 203 -8.09 -4.72 -13.24
C ASP A 203 -8.50 -3.38 -12.59
N GLY A 204 -7.59 -2.43 -12.47
CA GLY A 204 -7.83 -1.14 -11.84
C GLY A 204 -7.65 -1.13 -10.32
N MET A 205 -7.31 -2.25 -9.68
CA MET A 205 -7.00 -2.25 -8.26
C MET A 205 -5.70 -1.50 -7.99
N ILE A 206 -5.67 -0.68 -6.93
CA ILE A 206 -4.49 0.10 -6.54
C ILE A 206 -3.31 -0.80 -6.20
N ARG A 207 -2.14 -0.44 -6.73
CA ARG A 207 -0.89 -1.17 -6.59
C ARG A 207 0.12 -0.47 -5.66
N ILE A 208 -0.08 0.81 -5.37
CA ILE A 208 0.78 1.65 -4.54
C ILE A 208 0.06 2.17 -3.30
N ALA A 209 0.81 2.38 -2.22
CA ALA A 209 0.32 3.02 -0.99
C ALA A 209 0.05 4.52 -1.20
N GLY A 210 -0.61 5.14 -0.22
CA GLY A 210 -0.95 6.56 -0.26
C GLY A 210 -2.14 6.89 -1.17
N ARG A 211 -2.80 5.87 -1.76
CA ARG A 211 -3.90 6.03 -2.72
C ARG A 211 -5.12 5.19 -2.34
N GLU A 212 -5.31 4.98 -1.07
CA GLU A 212 -6.32 4.09 -0.49
C GLU A 212 -7.74 4.51 -0.87
N TYR A 213 -7.99 5.81 -1.00
CA TYR A 213 -9.31 6.33 -1.40
C TYR A 213 -9.68 5.90 -2.82
N SER A 214 -8.75 5.90 -3.78
CA SER A 214 -9.01 5.40 -5.13
C SER A 214 -9.39 3.92 -5.15
N GLY A 215 -8.87 3.12 -4.20
CA GLY A 215 -9.29 1.72 -4.04
C GLY A 215 -10.64 1.58 -3.32
N LEU A 216 -10.90 2.44 -2.32
CA LEU A 216 -12.14 2.41 -1.55
C LEU A 216 -13.37 2.71 -2.41
N VAL A 217 -13.29 3.69 -3.32
CA VAL A 217 -14.43 4.10 -4.15
C VAL A 217 -14.93 3.02 -5.09
N ASP A 218 -14.11 2.01 -5.40
CA ASP A 218 -14.48 0.83 -6.18
C ASP A 218 -15.06 -0.30 -5.33
N SER A 219 -15.01 -0.18 -4.01
CA SER A 219 -15.52 -1.23 -3.13
C SER A 219 -17.03 -1.26 -3.10
N PRO A 220 -17.68 -2.44 -3.22
CA PRO A 220 -19.14 -2.56 -3.14
C PRO A 220 -19.72 -1.96 -1.86
N CYS A 221 -19.01 -2.06 -0.74
CA CYS A 221 -19.40 -1.46 0.54
C CYS A 221 -19.48 0.07 0.50
N TYR A 222 -18.68 0.72 -0.35
CA TYR A 222 -18.72 2.16 -0.57
C TYR A 222 -19.77 2.56 -1.62
N THR A 223 -19.87 1.81 -2.73
CA THR A 223 -20.74 2.16 -3.85
C THR A 223 -22.21 1.84 -3.57
N HIS A 224 -22.51 0.69 -2.99
CA HIS A 224 -23.86 0.17 -2.80
C HIS A 224 -24.32 0.21 -1.33
N GLY A 225 -23.37 0.10 -0.38
CA GLY A 225 -23.68 -0.11 1.03
C GLY A 225 -24.19 -1.53 1.32
N ASN A 226 -24.77 -1.71 2.51
CA ASN A 226 -25.45 -2.95 2.90
C ASN A 226 -26.97 -2.83 2.72
N PRO A 227 -27.76 -3.93 2.94
CA PRO A 227 -29.21 -3.91 2.86
C PRO A 227 -29.89 -2.80 3.69
N ASP A 228 -29.31 -2.43 4.84
CA ASP A 228 -29.79 -1.32 5.68
C ASP A 228 -29.30 0.05 5.17
N LYS A 229 -28.72 0.12 3.98
CA LYS A 229 -28.17 1.34 3.36
C LYS A 229 -27.06 2.01 4.15
N LYS A 230 -26.37 1.27 5.01
CA LYS A 230 -25.15 1.75 5.67
C LYS A 230 -24.01 1.75 4.66
N THR A 231 -23.53 2.92 4.30
CA THR A 231 -22.38 3.08 3.39
C THR A 231 -21.10 3.10 4.19
N MET A 232 -20.09 2.37 3.74
CA MET A 232 -18.76 2.41 4.32
C MET A 232 -18.02 3.68 3.87
N GLY A 233 -17.26 4.27 4.78
CA GLY A 233 -16.29 5.33 4.49
C GLY A 233 -15.01 5.09 5.27
N CYS A 234 -14.01 5.96 5.07
CA CYS A 234 -12.73 5.86 5.77
C CYS A 234 -12.90 5.81 7.29
N MET A 235 -13.77 6.67 7.82
CA MET A 235 -14.05 6.76 9.26
C MET A 235 -14.84 5.58 9.81
N SER A 236 -15.30 4.66 8.98
CA SER A 236 -15.90 3.39 9.46
C SER A 236 -14.87 2.48 10.14
N CYS A 237 -13.59 2.63 9.79
CA CYS A 237 -12.49 1.84 10.34
C CYS A 237 -11.42 2.72 11.00
N HIS A 238 -11.18 3.93 10.49
CA HIS A 238 -10.11 4.81 10.95
C HIS A 238 -10.61 5.88 11.93
N THR A 239 -9.68 6.36 12.75
CA THR A 239 -9.88 7.54 13.61
C THR A 239 -8.63 8.41 13.56
N MET A 240 -8.80 9.71 13.27
CA MET A 240 -7.68 10.64 13.17
C MET A 240 -7.23 11.18 14.51
N HIS A 241 -7.99 10.92 15.57
CA HIS A 241 -7.62 11.27 16.95
C HIS A 241 -7.67 10.03 17.82
N LYS A 242 -6.56 9.72 18.50
CA LYS A 242 -6.53 8.63 19.48
C LYS A 242 -7.59 8.89 20.57
N LYS A 243 -8.46 7.90 20.78
CA LYS A 243 -9.49 7.98 21.82
C LYS A 243 -8.86 8.15 23.19
N LYS A 244 -9.31 9.16 23.95
CA LYS A 244 -8.89 9.36 25.34
C LYS A 244 -9.27 8.13 26.18
N GLY A 245 -8.32 7.60 26.94
CA GLY A 245 -8.53 6.41 27.78
C GLY A 245 -8.39 5.08 27.03
N SER A 246 -8.11 5.08 25.70
CA SER A 246 -7.74 3.84 25.00
C SER A 246 -6.47 3.22 25.58
N ALA A 247 -6.47 1.90 25.79
CA ALA A 247 -5.31 1.15 26.27
C ALA A 247 -4.16 1.09 25.25
N GLU A 248 -4.46 1.31 23.98
CA GLU A 248 -3.48 1.34 22.91
C GLU A 248 -2.51 2.52 23.09
N SER A 249 -1.22 2.30 22.88
CA SER A 249 -0.23 3.36 22.90
C SER A 249 -0.39 4.31 21.70
N ILE A 250 0.12 5.55 21.79
CA ILE A 250 0.17 6.47 20.65
C ILE A 250 0.97 5.86 19.48
N LYS A 251 2.03 5.10 19.80
CA LYS A 251 2.87 4.45 18.79
C LYS A 251 2.11 3.38 18.02
N GLU A 252 1.34 2.55 18.69
CA GLU A 252 0.51 1.51 18.06
C GLU A 252 -0.61 2.14 17.23
N TRP A 253 -1.33 3.11 17.81
CA TRP A 253 -2.43 3.78 17.12
C TRP A 253 -1.98 4.49 15.84
N ARG A 254 -0.86 5.22 15.87
CA ARG A 254 -0.37 5.99 14.72
C ARG A 254 0.11 5.12 13.55
N ASP A 255 0.33 3.83 13.75
CA ASP A 255 0.83 2.92 12.70
C ASP A 255 -0.23 2.74 11.60
N ASP A 256 -1.49 2.66 11.97
CA ASP A 256 -2.61 2.48 11.03
C ASP A 256 -3.85 3.33 11.36
N GLN A 257 -3.84 4.05 12.48
CA GLN A 257 -4.92 4.96 12.91
C GLN A 257 -6.30 4.31 12.93
N LEU A 258 -6.37 3.02 13.27
CA LEU A 258 -7.62 2.29 13.38
C LEU A 258 -8.39 2.64 14.66
N GLY A 259 -9.70 2.68 14.54
CA GLY A 259 -10.62 2.79 15.66
C GLY A 259 -10.58 1.55 16.55
N GLU A 260 -11.10 1.68 17.76
CA GLU A 260 -11.12 0.60 18.77
C GLU A 260 -11.86 -0.64 18.26
N GLY A 261 -11.17 -1.78 18.25
CA GLY A 261 -11.67 -3.06 17.78
C GLY A 261 -11.61 -3.25 16.25
N MET A 262 -11.20 -2.25 15.48
CA MET A 262 -11.14 -2.34 14.01
C MET A 262 -9.95 -3.17 13.48
N ARG A 263 -9.02 -3.58 14.37
CA ARG A 263 -7.98 -4.57 14.05
C ARG A 263 -8.51 -6.02 14.01
N GLY A 264 -9.81 -6.22 14.13
CA GLY A 264 -10.48 -7.51 14.10
C GLY A 264 -11.67 -7.51 13.16
N ASN A 265 -12.45 -8.57 13.21
CA ASN A 265 -13.63 -8.73 12.36
C ASN A 265 -14.74 -7.69 12.61
N LYS A 266 -14.70 -6.97 13.74
CA LYS A 266 -15.64 -5.86 14.01
C LYS A 266 -15.64 -4.84 12.86
N ALA A 267 -14.51 -4.63 12.19
CA ALA A 267 -14.42 -3.75 11.02
C ALA A 267 -15.44 -4.10 9.91
N CYS A 268 -15.75 -5.37 9.75
CA CYS A 268 -16.72 -5.86 8.75
C CYS A 268 -18.07 -6.18 9.39
N LEU A 269 -18.05 -6.81 10.57
CA LEU A 269 -19.26 -7.28 11.26
C LEU A 269 -20.18 -6.16 11.76
N GLN A 270 -19.69 -4.91 11.84
CA GLN A 270 -20.56 -3.76 12.13
C GLN A 270 -21.64 -3.53 11.05
N CYS A 271 -21.46 -4.09 9.85
CA CYS A 271 -22.41 -4.06 8.75
C CYS A 271 -22.86 -5.47 8.31
N HIS A 272 -22.06 -6.50 8.58
CA HIS A 272 -22.33 -7.89 8.22
C HIS A 272 -22.56 -8.74 9.48
N GLU A 273 -23.50 -8.31 10.34
CA GLU A 273 -23.76 -8.96 11.65
C GLU A 273 -24.19 -10.42 11.51
N ASP A 274 -24.92 -10.75 10.45
CA ASP A 274 -25.36 -12.11 10.11
C ASP A 274 -24.21 -13.10 9.87
N MET A 275 -23.04 -12.59 9.54
CA MET A 275 -21.81 -13.39 9.35
C MET A 275 -21.12 -13.73 10.67
N SER A 276 -21.47 -13.07 11.78
CA SER A 276 -20.73 -13.20 13.05
C SER A 276 -20.59 -14.65 13.54
N ALA A 277 -21.70 -15.41 13.51
CA ALA A 277 -21.71 -16.82 13.88
C ALA A 277 -21.16 -17.76 12.79
N LYS A 278 -21.10 -17.29 11.53
CA LYS A 278 -20.74 -18.08 10.35
C LYS A 278 -19.30 -17.91 9.91
N VAL A 279 -18.51 -17.07 10.59
CA VAL A 279 -17.13 -16.78 10.16
C VAL A 279 -16.30 -18.06 9.95
N PRO A 280 -16.26 -19.04 10.87
CA PRO A 280 -15.49 -20.28 10.64
C PRO A 280 -15.99 -21.11 9.47
N GLU A 281 -17.31 -21.20 9.28
CA GLU A 281 -17.94 -21.90 8.17
C GLU A 281 -17.61 -21.21 6.85
N HIS A 282 -17.77 -19.88 6.80
CA HIS A 282 -17.46 -19.10 5.60
C HIS A 282 -15.98 -19.12 5.24
N THR A 283 -15.07 -19.01 6.22
CA THR A 283 -13.64 -18.91 5.96
C THR A 283 -12.94 -20.26 5.85
N HIS A 284 -13.57 -21.34 6.31
CA HIS A 284 -12.97 -22.66 6.51
C HIS A 284 -11.70 -22.64 7.37
N HIS A 285 -11.65 -21.69 8.33
CA HIS A 285 -10.54 -21.53 9.27
C HIS A 285 -11.08 -21.50 10.71
N GLN A 286 -10.22 -21.92 11.64
CA GLN A 286 -10.56 -21.91 13.06
C GLN A 286 -10.89 -20.48 13.53
N ALA A 287 -11.96 -20.34 14.32
CA ALA A 287 -12.32 -19.06 14.93
C ALA A 287 -11.14 -18.43 15.69
N GLY A 288 -10.96 -17.12 15.53
CA GLY A 288 -9.88 -16.37 16.17
C GLY A 288 -8.49 -16.57 15.56
N SER A 289 -8.36 -17.43 14.54
CA SER A 289 -7.12 -17.55 13.76
C SER A 289 -6.94 -16.40 12.77
N SER A 290 -5.72 -16.20 12.28
CA SER A 290 -5.46 -15.23 11.21
C SER A 290 -6.26 -15.53 9.93
N GLY A 291 -6.58 -16.80 9.65
CA GLY A 291 -7.40 -17.20 8.50
C GLY A 291 -8.88 -16.85 8.64
N SER A 292 -9.36 -16.59 9.86
CA SER A 292 -10.75 -16.16 10.11
C SER A 292 -10.93 -14.64 10.12
N LEU A 293 -9.88 -13.86 9.82
CA LEU A 293 -9.98 -12.41 9.71
C LEU A 293 -10.43 -12.01 8.30
N CYS A 294 -11.62 -11.41 8.21
CA CYS A 294 -12.26 -11.02 6.95
C CYS A 294 -11.31 -10.28 6.00
N TYR A 295 -10.59 -9.30 6.51
CA TYR A 295 -9.68 -8.47 5.71
C TYR A 295 -8.43 -9.22 5.21
N ASN A 296 -8.07 -10.39 5.76
CA ASN A 296 -6.95 -11.17 5.23
C ASN A 296 -7.28 -11.79 3.87
N CYS A 297 -8.55 -12.01 3.58
CA CYS A 297 -9.03 -12.51 2.29
C CYS A 297 -9.55 -11.38 1.40
N HIS A 298 -10.34 -10.44 1.96
CA HIS A 298 -11.05 -9.41 1.20
C HIS A 298 -10.26 -8.10 1.02
N MET A 299 -9.20 -7.88 1.80
CA MET A 299 -8.25 -6.77 1.70
C MET A 299 -6.81 -7.29 1.75
N PRO A 300 -6.40 -8.12 0.77
CA PRO A 300 -5.08 -8.76 0.81
C PRO A 300 -3.95 -7.74 0.70
N HIS A 301 -2.75 -8.13 1.13
CA HIS A 301 -1.55 -7.30 1.03
C HIS A 301 -1.00 -7.31 -0.41
N THR A 302 -1.69 -6.66 -1.31
CA THR A 302 -1.35 -6.58 -2.74
C THR A 302 -0.96 -5.18 -3.19
N THR A 303 -0.81 -4.26 -2.26
CA THR A 303 -0.36 -2.89 -2.46
C THR A 303 1.05 -2.73 -1.92
N TYR A 304 1.97 -2.19 -2.71
CA TYR A 304 3.33 -1.89 -2.27
C TYR A 304 3.37 -0.51 -1.58
N GLY A 305 4.00 -0.42 -0.44
CA GLY A 305 4.23 0.86 0.22
C GLY A 305 5.45 0.84 1.12
N LEU A 306 6.39 1.73 0.87
CA LEU A 306 7.51 2.05 1.77
C LEU A 306 8.15 0.81 2.43
N LEU A 307 8.70 -0.08 1.60
CA LEU A 307 9.41 -1.29 2.04
C LEU A 307 8.54 -2.39 2.66
N LYS A 308 7.21 -2.35 2.45
CA LYS A 308 6.29 -3.38 2.95
C LYS A 308 5.11 -3.62 2.01
N GLY A 309 4.42 -4.75 2.20
CA GLY A 309 3.09 -4.98 1.64
C GLY A 309 2.04 -4.29 2.51
N ILE A 310 1.11 -3.58 1.86
CA ILE A 310 -0.01 -2.89 2.50
C ILE A 310 -1.31 -3.52 2.01
N ARG A 311 -2.37 -3.43 2.81
CA ARG A 311 -3.69 -3.93 2.43
C ARG A 311 -4.27 -3.14 1.27
N SER A 312 -4.84 -3.86 0.32
CA SER A 312 -5.72 -3.25 -0.67
C SER A 312 -6.95 -2.66 0.03
N HIS A 313 -7.33 -1.44 -0.36
CA HIS A 313 -8.59 -0.82 0.06
C HIS A 313 -9.72 -1.01 -0.97
N THR A 314 -9.43 -1.66 -2.09
CA THR A 314 -10.48 -2.26 -2.92
C THR A 314 -10.89 -3.59 -2.28
N ILE A 315 -12.07 -3.62 -1.66
CA ILE A 315 -12.59 -4.83 -1.02
C ILE A 315 -13.10 -5.76 -2.12
N SER A 316 -12.49 -6.93 -2.21
CA SER A 316 -12.78 -7.92 -3.26
C SER A 316 -12.79 -9.33 -2.68
N SER A 317 -13.31 -10.28 -3.43
CA SER A 317 -13.24 -11.71 -3.08
C SER A 317 -12.01 -12.35 -3.73
N PRO A 318 -11.37 -13.35 -3.10
CA PRO A 318 -10.24 -14.06 -3.70
C PRO A 318 -10.66 -14.75 -5.00
N SER A 319 -9.88 -14.56 -6.06
CA SER A 319 -10.12 -15.15 -7.37
C SER A 319 -8.80 -15.58 -8.02
N VAL A 320 -8.71 -16.84 -8.45
CA VAL A 320 -7.54 -17.32 -9.21
C VAL A 320 -7.56 -16.77 -10.63
N GLN A 321 -8.74 -16.63 -11.22
CA GLN A 321 -8.90 -16.03 -12.56
C GLN A 321 -8.33 -14.61 -12.61
N GLU A 322 -8.67 -13.77 -11.63
CA GLU A 322 -8.12 -12.42 -11.54
C GLU A 322 -6.59 -12.42 -11.33
N SER A 323 -6.07 -13.33 -10.50
CA SER A 323 -4.62 -13.44 -10.30
C SER A 323 -3.88 -13.80 -11.60
N LEU A 324 -4.49 -14.60 -12.47
CA LEU A 324 -3.92 -14.93 -13.79
C LEU A 324 -3.97 -13.75 -14.75
N GLN A 325 -5.07 -13.03 -14.77
CA GLN A 325 -5.30 -11.91 -15.68
C GLN A 325 -4.46 -10.69 -15.32
N THR A 326 -4.31 -10.42 -14.03
CA THR A 326 -3.67 -9.19 -13.54
C THR A 326 -2.21 -9.38 -13.10
N GLY A 327 -1.82 -10.61 -12.78
CA GLY A 327 -0.56 -10.91 -12.10
C GLY A 327 -0.58 -10.59 -10.60
N ARG A 328 -1.70 -10.10 -10.05
CA ARG A 328 -1.84 -9.78 -8.63
C ARG A 328 -1.76 -11.05 -7.77
N PRO A 329 -0.92 -11.07 -6.71
CA PRO A 329 -0.86 -12.20 -5.81
C PRO A 329 -2.24 -12.54 -5.22
N ASN A 330 -2.60 -13.82 -5.23
CA ASN A 330 -3.85 -14.30 -4.65
C ASN A 330 -3.82 -14.23 -3.12
N ALA A 331 -4.92 -13.84 -2.49
CA ALA A 331 -5.02 -13.71 -1.04
C ALA A 331 -4.71 -15.04 -0.31
N CYS A 332 -5.21 -16.17 -0.80
CA CYS A 332 -4.93 -17.48 -0.21
C CYS A 332 -3.42 -17.80 -0.25
N ASN A 333 -2.80 -17.57 -1.41
CA ASN A 333 -1.38 -17.87 -1.62
C ASN A 333 -0.43 -16.84 -1.01
N ALA A 334 -0.92 -15.66 -0.58
CA ALA A 334 -0.14 -14.70 0.20
C ALA A 334 0.06 -15.18 1.66
N CYS A 335 -0.78 -16.11 2.13
CA CYS A 335 -0.64 -16.75 3.43
C CYS A 335 -0.16 -18.21 3.29
N HIS A 336 -0.79 -18.99 2.43
CA HIS A 336 -0.41 -20.37 2.09
C HIS A 336 0.68 -20.38 1.01
N LEU A 337 1.86 -19.88 1.38
CA LEU A 337 3.00 -19.67 0.47
C LEU A 337 3.53 -20.96 -0.17
N ASP A 338 3.28 -22.12 0.44
CA ASP A 338 3.69 -23.44 -0.04
C ASP A 338 2.69 -24.09 -1.01
N LYS A 339 1.59 -23.41 -1.35
CA LYS A 339 0.50 -23.93 -2.17
C LYS A 339 0.52 -23.39 -3.59
N THR A 340 0.02 -24.23 -4.51
CA THR A 340 -0.11 -23.92 -5.94
C THR A 340 -1.40 -23.12 -6.19
N LEU A 341 -1.54 -22.50 -7.37
CA LEU A 341 -2.82 -21.91 -7.80
C LEU A 341 -3.88 -22.98 -8.01
N GLN A 342 -3.52 -24.20 -8.43
CA GLN A 342 -4.43 -25.36 -8.53
C GLN A 342 -5.06 -25.69 -7.17
N TRP A 343 -4.26 -25.69 -6.09
CA TRP A 343 -4.76 -25.89 -4.73
C TRP A 343 -5.80 -24.83 -4.37
N THR A 344 -5.52 -23.56 -4.64
CA THR A 344 -6.45 -22.46 -4.36
C THR A 344 -7.74 -22.60 -5.19
N ALA A 345 -7.62 -22.87 -6.49
CA ALA A 345 -8.77 -23.03 -7.37
C ALA A 345 -9.69 -24.17 -6.91
N GLY A 346 -9.10 -25.34 -6.53
CA GLY A 346 -9.87 -26.46 -6.02
C GLY A 346 -10.63 -26.17 -4.73
N HIS A 347 -10.04 -25.38 -3.81
CA HIS A 347 -10.76 -24.96 -2.61
C HIS A 347 -11.87 -23.92 -2.90
N LEU A 348 -11.62 -22.95 -3.78
CA LEU A 348 -12.66 -22.00 -4.18
C LEU A 348 -13.83 -22.69 -4.89
N GLU A 349 -13.56 -23.71 -5.68
CA GLU A 349 -14.59 -24.54 -6.31
C GLU A 349 -15.38 -25.32 -5.27
N SER A 350 -14.70 -26.06 -4.38
CA SER A 350 -15.36 -26.95 -3.41
C SER A 350 -16.13 -26.17 -2.33
N TRP A 351 -15.69 -24.98 -1.94
CA TRP A 351 -16.29 -24.20 -0.86
C TRP A 351 -17.36 -23.23 -1.36
N TYR A 352 -17.15 -22.64 -2.54
CA TYR A 352 -17.99 -21.54 -3.04
C TYR A 352 -18.55 -21.77 -4.44
N GLY A 353 -18.29 -22.92 -5.07
CA GLY A 353 -18.76 -23.21 -6.42
C GLY A 353 -18.10 -22.37 -7.53
N ILE A 354 -16.94 -21.75 -7.24
CA ILE A 354 -16.20 -20.93 -8.21
C ILE A 354 -15.41 -21.85 -9.13
N GLY A 355 -15.83 -21.96 -10.40
CA GLY A 355 -15.18 -22.81 -11.38
C GLY A 355 -13.70 -22.48 -11.56
N PRO A 356 -12.83 -23.51 -11.63
CA PRO A 356 -11.39 -23.31 -11.77
C PRO A 356 -11.03 -22.78 -13.16
N PRO A 357 -10.13 -21.81 -13.29
CA PRO A 357 -9.62 -21.39 -14.59
C PRO A 357 -8.64 -22.42 -15.16
N THR A 358 -8.35 -22.30 -16.45
CA THR A 358 -7.30 -23.11 -17.09
C THR A 358 -5.93 -22.69 -16.57
N LEU A 359 -5.19 -23.65 -16.01
CA LEU A 359 -3.87 -23.43 -15.43
C LEU A 359 -2.77 -24.10 -16.26
N THR A 360 -1.63 -23.43 -16.41
CA THR A 360 -0.43 -24.00 -17.00
C THR A 360 0.20 -25.04 -16.06
N PRO A 361 1.02 -25.98 -16.56
CA PRO A 361 1.71 -26.98 -15.72
C PRO A 361 2.51 -26.40 -14.55
N PRO A 362 3.26 -25.29 -14.68
CA PRO A 362 3.89 -24.64 -13.54
C PRO A 362 2.89 -24.14 -12.47
N GLN A 363 1.77 -23.53 -12.88
CA GLN A 363 0.72 -23.04 -11.98
C GLN A 363 -0.01 -24.16 -11.23
N GLN A 364 -0.05 -25.35 -11.83
CA GLN A 364 -0.62 -26.55 -11.20
C GLN A 364 0.34 -27.20 -10.19
N LYS A 365 1.64 -27.18 -10.45
CA LYS A 365 2.64 -27.99 -9.74
C LYS A 365 3.56 -27.23 -8.81
N ILE A 366 3.79 -25.93 -9.06
CA ILE A 366 4.73 -25.09 -8.30
C ILE A 366 3.94 -24.11 -7.42
N ALA A 367 4.41 -23.89 -6.22
CA ALA A 367 3.81 -22.93 -5.29
C ALA A 367 3.76 -21.53 -5.94
N ALA A 368 2.62 -20.87 -5.82
CA ALA A 368 2.39 -19.57 -6.46
C ALA A 368 3.42 -18.51 -6.00
N SER A 369 3.80 -18.55 -4.73
CA SER A 369 4.84 -17.68 -4.19
C SER A 369 6.20 -17.86 -4.89
N ILE A 370 6.55 -19.07 -5.28
CA ILE A 370 7.81 -19.37 -6.01
C ILE A 370 7.73 -18.82 -7.43
N LEU A 371 6.59 -18.96 -8.10
CA LEU A 371 6.39 -18.38 -9.42
C LEU A 371 6.52 -16.86 -9.38
N TRP A 372 5.95 -16.20 -8.38
CA TRP A 372 6.02 -14.75 -8.24
C TRP A 372 7.40 -14.25 -7.81
N ILE A 373 8.07 -14.93 -6.88
CA ILE A 373 9.36 -14.46 -6.36
C ILE A 373 10.50 -14.65 -7.36
N LEU A 374 10.45 -15.69 -8.20
CA LEU A 374 11.45 -15.94 -9.23
C LEU A 374 11.11 -15.30 -10.58
N GLY A 375 9.84 -15.42 -11.01
CA GLY A 375 9.39 -15.01 -12.34
C GLY A 375 8.63 -13.70 -12.42
N GLY A 376 8.16 -13.15 -11.29
CA GLY A 376 7.34 -11.95 -11.24
C GLY A 376 8.08 -10.65 -11.52
N ASP A 377 7.33 -9.55 -11.70
CA ASP A 377 7.91 -8.20 -11.75
C ASP A 377 8.38 -7.73 -10.36
N ALA A 378 9.02 -6.57 -10.27
CA ALA A 378 9.58 -6.08 -9.01
C ALA A 378 8.53 -5.93 -7.90
N GLY A 379 7.30 -5.51 -8.21
CA GLY A 379 6.21 -5.40 -7.25
C GLY A 379 5.77 -6.77 -6.72
N GLN A 380 5.58 -7.75 -7.62
CA GLN A 380 5.24 -9.13 -7.24
C GLN A 380 6.34 -9.76 -6.36
N ARG A 381 7.62 -9.57 -6.74
CA ARG A 381 8.76 -10.07 -5.95
C ARG A 381 8.82 -9.43 -4.57
N GLY A 382 8.64 -8.10 -4.50
CA GLY A 382 8.63 -7.36 -3.24
C GLY A 382 7.50 -7.78 -2.30
N LEU A 383 6.27 -7.90 -2.83
CA LEU A 383 5.11 -8.34 -2.07
C LEU A 383 5.24 -9.79 -1.59
N THR A 384 5.75 -10.68 -2.45
CA THR A 384 5.98 -12.09 -2.08
C THR A 384 7.09 -12.23 -1.04
N ALA A 385 8.19 -11.50 -1.20
CA ALA A 385 9.25 -11.47 -0.20
C ALA A 385 8.74 -10.94 1.14
N TRP A 386 7.90 -9.90 1.14
CA TRP A 386 7.26 -9.38 2.34
C TRP A 386 6.34 -10.44 3.00
N ALA A 387 5.53 -11.14 2.21
CA ALA A 387 4.66 -12.20 2.70
C ALA A 387 5.45 -13.34 3.37
N MET A 388 6.66 -13.66 2.89
CA MET A 388 7.56 -14.61 3.54
C MET A 388 8.07 -14.16 4.92
N GLY A 389 7.99 -12.86 5.24
CA GLY A 389 8.26 -12.30 6.57
C GLY A 389 7.01 -12.11 7.43
N TRP A 390 5.83 -12.27 6.85
CA TRP A 390 4.58 -12.07 7.54
C TRP A 390 4.25 -13.23 8.47
N LYS A 391 4.10 -12.96 9.77
CA LYS A 391 3.95 -13.99 10.81
C LYS A 391 2.83 -15.00 10.53
N PRO A 392 1.59 -14.61 10.14
CA PRO A 392 0.56 -15.59 9.79
C PRO A 392 0.96 -16.54 8.66
N ALA A 393 1.62 -16.04 7.64
CA ALA A 393 2.09 -16.87 6.52
C ALA A 393 3.21 -17.84 6.96
N GLN A 394 4.11 -17.40 7.83
CA GLN A 394 5.18 -18.24 8.38
C GLN A 394 4.65 -19.36 9.29
N GLU A 395 3.63 -19.07 10.10
CA GLU A 395 2.99 -20.05 10.98
C GLU A 395 2.37 -21.21 10.18
N ILE A 396 1.75 -20.91 9.04
CA ILE A 396 1.08 -21.89 8.18
C ILE A 396 2.06 -22.58 7.24
N SER A 397 2.84 -21.83 6.50
CA SER A 397 3.71 -22.36 5.43
C SER A 397 5.05 -22.87 5.93
N LYS A 398 5.40 -22.59 7.19
CA LYS A 398 6.72 -22.82 7.78
C LYS A 398 7.82 -22.06 7.01
N THR A 399 8.94 -21.83 7.67
CA THR A 399 9.98 -20.92 7.14
C THR A 399 11.20 -21.65 6.54
N GLY A 400 11.40 -22.92 6.89
CA GLY A 400 12.64 -23.64 6.58
C GLY A 400 13.03 -23.71 5.11
N TRP A 401 12.06 -23.57 4.20
CA TRP A 401 12.28 -23.63 2.75
C TRP A 401 12.50 -22.26 2.11
N MET A 402 12.28 -21.14 2.81
CA MET A 402 12.20 -19.80 2.22
C MET A 402 13.58 -19.21 1.86
N ALA A 403 14.62 -19.54 2.61
CA ALA A 403 15.94 -18.93 2.44
C ALA A 403 16.52 -19.05 1.00
N PRO A 404 16.43 -20.19 0.29
CA PRO A 404 16.92 -20.32 -1.09
C PRO A 404 16.20 -19.42 -2.10
N PHE A 405 15.02 -18.88 -1.77
CA PHE A 405 14.25 -18.00 -2.62
C PHE A 405 14.44 -16.52 -2.26
N LEU A 406 14.70 -16.21 -0.99
CA LEU A 406 15.01 -14.85 -0.53
C LEU A 406 16.46 -14.45 -0.84
N ALA A 407 17.41 -15.35 -0.72
CA ALA A 407 18.83 -15.07 -0.93
C ALA A 407 19.16 -14.51 -2.32
N PRO A 408 18.63 -15.04 -3.44
CA PRO A 408 18.86 -14.47 -4.77
C PRO A 408 18.34 -13.05 -4.93
N LEU A 409 17.22 -12.70 -4.30
CA LEU A 409 16.73 -11.31 -4.30
C LEU A 409 17.74 -10.40 -3.59
N MET A 410 18.25 -10.82 -2.43
CA MET A 410 19.26 -10.03 -1.72
C MET A 410 20.51 -9.81 -2.58
N GLN A 411 20.96 -10.83 -3.28
CA GLN A 411 22.20 -10.75 -4.06
C GLN A 411 22.04 -9.93 -5.35
N GLN A 412 21.02 -10.19 -6.15
CA GLN A 412 20.97 -9.75 -7.55
C GLN A 412 19.69 -9.03 -7.99
N ASP A 413 18.73 -8.80 -7.09
CA ASP A 413 17.57 -8.01 -7.50
C ASP A 413 18.02 -6.58 -7.85
N PRO A 414 17.62 -6.05 -9.00
CA PRO A 414 18.01 -4.69 -9.39
C PRO A 414 17.44 -3.63 -8.45
N TYR A 415 16.26 -3.89 -7.85
CA TYR A 415 15.58 -2.94 -6.97
C TYR A 415 16.08 -3.04 -5.53
N PRO A 416 16.74 -2.01 -4.96
CA PRO A 416 17.22 -2.04 -3.58
C PRO A 416 16.11 -2.30 -2.57
N ALA A 417 14.92 -1.75 -2.79
CA ALA A 417 13.78 -1.97 -1.91
C ALA A 417 13.37 -3.46 -1.83
N VAL A 418 13.43 -4.20 -2.95
CA VAL A 418 13.18 -5.66 -2.95
C VAL A 418 14.26 -6.39 -2.16
N ARG A 419 15.53 -5.99 -2.31
CA ARG A 419 16.64 -6.55 -1.53
C ARG A 419 16.48 -6.33 -0.02
N TYR A 420 16.05 -5.12 0.36
CA TYR A 420 15.74 -4.80 1.76
C TYR A 420 14.64 -5.68 2.32
N ILE A 421 13.51 -5.79 1.62
CA ILE A 421 12.37 -6.60 2.04
C ILE A 421 12.78 -8.07 2.18
N ALA A 422 13.54 -8.61 1.22
CA ALA A 422 14.01 -9.98 1.27
C ALA A 422 14.91 -10.24 2.50
N GLN A 423 15.83 -9.31 2.82
CA GLN A 423 16.64 -9.36 4.04
C GLN A 423 15.78 -9.32 5.30
N HIS A 424 14.86 -8.35 5.37
CA HIS A 424 13.99 -8.17 6.52
C HIS A 424 13.19 -9.45 6.80
N SER A 425 12.60 -10.04 5.76
CA SER A 425 11.88 -11.31 5.85
C SER A 425 12.78 -12.48 6.22
N LEU A 426 13.99 -12.55 5.67
CA LEU A 426 14.94 -13.61 6.03
C LEU A 426 15.32 -13.56 7.51
N ARG A 427 15.50 -12.36 8.07
CA ARG A 427 15.84 -12.18 9.51
C ARG A 427 14.77 -12.69 10.46
N THR A 428 13.53 -12.82 10.02
CA THR A 428 12.45 -13.42 10.82
C THR A 428 12.51 -14.95 10.86
N ASN A 429 13.32 -15.57 9.98
CA ASN A 429 13.45 -17.02 9.92
C ASN A 429 14.48 -17.52 10.96
N PRO A 430 14.28 -18.71 11.56
CA PRO A 430 15.20 -19.27 12.54
C PRO A 430 16.65 -19.36 12.00
N GLY A 431 17.59 -18.88 12.79
CA GLY A 431 19.01 -18.89 12.46
C GLY A 431 19.51 -17.68 11.66
N PHE A 432 18.62 -16.82 11.15
CA PHE A 432 19.01 -15.69 10.29
C PHE A 432 18.90 -14.32 10.96
N ARG A 433 18.46 -14.24 12.22
CA ARG A 433 18.20 -12.98 12.93
C ARG A 433 19.36 -11.98 12.89
N PHE A 434 20.60 -12.48 12.99
CA PHE A 434 21.79 -11.64 13.10
C PHE A 434 22.59 -11.57 11.80
N ILE A 435 21.97 -11.86 10.67
CA ILE A 435 22.67 -11.78 9.39
C ILE A 435 22.94 -10.31 9.06
N GLU A 436 24.22 -9.96 8.97
CA GLU A 436 24.65 -8.62 8.58
C GLU A 436 24.64 -8.52 7.06
N TYR A 437 23.96 -7.52 6.55
CA TYR A 437 23.83 -7.28 5.12
C TYR A 437 23.45 -5.83 4.87
N ASP A 438 24.12 -5.22 3.90
CA ASP A 438 23.75 -3.90 3.39
C ASP A 438 23.13 -4.06 1.98
N TYR A 439 21.83 -3.78 1.89
CA TYR A 439 21.09 -3.88 0.64
C TYR A 439 21.51 -2.84 -0.41
N MET A 440 22.24 -1.79 -0.01
CA MET A 440 22.83 -0.76 -0.88
C MET A 440 24.30 -1.08 -1.25
N ALA A 441 24.89 -2.11 -0.67
CA ALA A 441 26.28 -2.46 -0.93
C ALA A 441 26.52 -2.84 -2.40
N HIS A 442 27.79 -2.71 -2.82
CA HIS A 442 28.23 -3.11 -4.14
C HIS A 442 27.93 -4.60 -4.42
N PRO A 443 27.60 -5.00 -5.67
CA PRO A 443 27.26 -6.39 -6.02
C PRO A 443 28.21 -7.46 -5.49
N ASN A 444 29.52 -7.21 -5.51
CA ASN A 444 30.54 -8.16 -5.01
C ASN A 444 30.40 -8.40 -3.49
N GLN A 445 30.07 -7.36 -2.71
CA GLN A 445 29.83 -7.49 -1.28
C GLN A 445 28.54 -8.27 -1.00
N ARG A 446 27.50 -8.03 -1.83
CA ARG A 446 26.24 -8.76 -1.71
C ARG A 446 26.39 -10.25 -2.08
N LEU A 447 27.29 -10.59 -3.00
CA LEU A 447 27.58 -11.98 -3.36
C LEU A 447 28.13 -12.79 -2.17
N ALA A 448 28.97 -12.20 -1.36
CA ALA A 448 29.59 -12.86 -0.21
C ALA A 448 28.57 -13.37 0.84
N ILE A 449 27.35 -12.82 0.88
CA ILE A 449 26.32 -13.24 1.83
C ILE A 449 25.70 -14.59 1.48
N LEU A 450 25.70 -14.99 0.19
CA LEU A 450 25.03 -16.21 -0.27
C LEU A 450 25.61 -17.47 0.40
N GLY A 451 26.93 -17.56 0.54
CA GLY A 451 27.58 -18.68 1.21
C GLY A 451 27.12 -18.80 2.66
N LYS A 452 27.12 -17.69 3.39
CA LYS A 452 26.64 -17.65 4.79
C LYS A 452 25.17 -18.10 4.91
N ILE A 453 24.30 -17.61 4.03
CA ILE A 453 22.88 -18.00 4.03
C ILE A 453 22.73 -19.48 3.74
N HIS A 454 23.46 -20.01 2.76
CA HIS A 454 23.44 -21.41 2.39
C HIS A 454 23.89 -22.32 3.54
N ASP A 455 24.99 -21.97 4.22
CA ASP A 455 25.52 -22.73 5.34
C ASP A 455 24.57 -22.75 6.54
N ILE A 456 23.93 -21.62 6.85
CA ILE A 456 22.91 -21.53 7.90
C ILE A 456 21.70 -22.39 7.51
N TRP A 457 21.23 -22.27 6.28
CA TRP A 457 20.08 -23.02 5.79
C TRP A 457 20.32 -24.53 5.83
N LYS A 458 21.47 -25.02 5.38
CA LYS A 458 21.83 -26.42 5.44
C LYS A 458 21.91 -26.97 6.87
N ARG A 459 22.49 -26.20 7.80
CA ARG A 459 22.57 -26.59 9.22
C ARG A 459 21.19 -26.72 9.88
N ASN A 460 20.21 -25.93 9.45
CA ASN A 460 18.85 -25.90 10.02
C ASN A 460 18.00 -27.14 9.66
N LYS A 461 18.52 -28.09 8.91
CA LYS A 461 17.86 -29.34 8.50
C LYS A 461 16.39 -29.15 8.14
N LEU A 462 16.10 -29.05 6.85
CA LEU A 462 14.74 -28.82 6.34
C LEU A 462 13.77 -29.91 6.86
N PRO A 463 12.67 -29.55 7.54
CA PRO A 463 11.67 -30.52 7.97
C PRO A 463 11.10 -31.32 6.79
N ALA A 464 10.79 -32.60 7.00
CA ALA A 464 10.22 -33.45 5.96
C ALA A 464 8.96 -32.84 5.31
N ALA A 465 8.10 -32.20 6.10
CA ALA A 465 6.92 -31.52 5.62
C ALA A 465 7.18 -30.37 4.62
N SER A 466 8.40 -29.84 4.58
CA SER A 466 8.83 -28.79 3.65
C SER A 466 9.58 -29.35 2.42
N ARG A 467 9.79 -30.66 2.33
CA ARG A 467 10.43 -31.33 1.19
C ARG A 467 9.37 -31.72 0.16
N LYS A 468 8.85 -30.73 -0.57
CA LYS A 468 7.75 -30.90 -1.50
C LYS A 468 8.16 -30.47 -2.90
N GLY A 469 7.70 -31.20 -3.90
CA GLY A 469 7.89 -30.85 -5.31
C GLY A 469 7.32 -29.45 -5.64
N SER A 470 6.21 -29.06 -4.99
CA SER A 470 5.64 -27.71 -5.14
C SER A 470 6.59 -26.60 -4.66
N LEU A 471 7.52 -26.91 -3.76
CA LEU A 471 8.58 -26.01 -3.27
C LEU A 471 9.91 -26.22 -4.01
N LEU A 472 9.89 -26.88 -5.16
CA LEU A 472 11.08 -27.26 -5.92
C LEU A 472 12.11 -28.06 -5.09
N MET A 473 11.64 -28.83 -4.10
CA MET A 473 12.47 -29.66 -3.22
C MET A 473 12.20 -31.13 -3.47
N ASP A 474 13.29 -31.91 -3.61
CA ASP A 474 13.18 -33.35 -3.64
C ASP A 474 12.96 -33.93 -2.22
N PRO A 475 12.66 -35.26 -2.08
CA PRO A 475 12.50 -35.89 -0.77
C PRO A 475 13.75 -35.81 0.13
N SER A 476 14.92 -35.63 -0.44
CA SER A 476 16.18 -35.42 0.31
C SER A 476 16.38 -33.97 0.74
N GLY A 477 15.53 -33.03 0.25
CA GLY A 477 15.61 -31.61 0.55
C GLY A 477 16.55 -30.83 -0.36
N ASN A 478 16.95 -31.41 -1.51
CA ASN A 478 17.75 -30.70 -2.50
C ASN A 478 16.82 -29.87 -3.41
N LEU A 479 17.31 -28.70 -3.80
CA LEU A 479 16.59 -27.81 -4.71
C LEU A 479 16.67 -28.31 -6.16
N ALA A 480 15.54 -28.34 -6.86
CA ALA A 480 15.45 -28.67 -8.28
C ALA A 480 16.04 -27.53 -9.14
N GLN A 481 17.37 -27.46 -9.18
CA GLN A 481 18.16 -26.38 -9.77
C GLN A 481 17.75 -26.04 -11.21
N ASN A 482 17.46 -27.04 -12.04
CA ASN A 482 17.10 -26.85 -13.44
C ASN A 482 15.79 -26.05 -13.56
N VAL A 483 14.77 -26.40 -12.77
CA VAL A 483 13.48 -25.71 -12.76
C VAL A 483 13.62 -24.31 -12.17
N TRP A 484 14.37 -24.19 -11.09
CA TRP A 484 14.66 -22.92 -10.44
C TRP A 484 15.35 -21.94 -11.41
N GLN A 485 16.39 -22.39 -12.13
CA GLN A 485 17.09 -21.59 -13.13
C GLN A 485 16.19 -21.21 -14.32
N ALA A 486 15.33 -22.14 -14.77
CA ALA A 486 14.38 -21.88 -15.84
C ALA A 486 13.40 -20.77 -15.46
N LEU A 487 12.82 -20.81 -14.24
CA LEU A 487 11.94 -19.76 -13.75
C LEU A 487 12.66 -18.41 -13.63
N LEU A 488 13.88 -18.40 -13.12
CA LEU A 488 14.66 -17.16 -13.00
C LEU A 488 14.97 -16.53 -14.37
N LYS A 489 15.21 -17.35 -15.39
CA LYS A 489 15.42 -16.87 -16.77
C LYS A 489 14.19 -16.24 -17.39
N THR A 490 13.00 -16.67 -16.98
CA THR A 490 11.71 -16.10 -17.44
C THR A 490 11.21 -14.92 -16.61
N ARG A 491 12.05 -14.40 -15.69
CA ARG A 491 11.70 -13.30 -14.82
C ARG A 491 11.19 -12.09 -15.60
N ASN A 492 10.08 -11.55 -15.19
CA ASN A 492 9.54 -10.31 -15.74
C ASN A 492 10.40 -9.11 -15.28
N ASN A 493 11.28 -8.68 -16.18
CA ASN A 493 12.18 -7.55 -15.95
C ASN A 493 11.61 -6.24 -16.49
N ARG A 494 10.29 -6.13 -16.68
CA ARG A 494 9.69 -4.86 -17.05
C ARG A 494 10.08 -3.79 -16.01
N ARG A 495 10.28 -2.59 -16.50
CA ARG A 495 10.51 -1.45 -15.61
C ARG A 495 9.25 -1.19 -14.79
N VAL A 496 9.44 -0.97 -13.53
CA VAL A 496 8.38 -0.68 -12.57
C VAL A 496 8.77 0.55 -11.78
N ASN A 497 7.83 1.47 -11.64
CA ASN A 497 8.00 2.69 -10.86
C ASN A 497 6.83 2.83 -9.87
N LEU A 498 6.91 2.14 -8.74
CA LEU A 498 5.90 2.19 -7.67
C LEU A 498 6.36 3.22 -6.64
N GLU A 499 5.90 4.43 -6.81
CA GLU A 499 6.10 5.57 -5.91
C GLU A 499 4.75 6.17 -5.48
N GLU A 500 4.74 6.72 -4.28
CA GLU A 500 3.60 7.44 -3.72
C GLU A 500 3.33 8.78 -4.44
#